data_fb12041a2784f706e121080097adc7f9
#
_entry.id   fb12041a2784f706e121080097adc7f9
#
_cell.length_a   1.000
_cell.length_b   1.000
_cell.length_c   1.000
_cell.angle_alpha   90.00
_cell.angle_beta   90.00
_cell.angle_gamma   90.00
#
_symmetry.space_group_name_H-M   'P 1'
#
loop_
_entity.id
_entity.type
_entity.pdbx_description
1 polymer ?
#
loop_
_entity_poly.entity_id
_entity_poly.type
_entity_poly.pdbx_seq_one_letter_code
_entity_poly.pdbx_strand_id
1 'polypeptide(L)'
;MTYGLVLLAALMFGLYNVFIKISADHIQAVLGAVVLQFVAAFIGLAMLSYLHFTTPTALTVTNRGLLLSALAGVAIGLVEIISFVIYGRGMAVALGNPLIVGGSLVVTTAVGFVLLREELTPIQFVAIGLVLLGIALLAWSANR
;
A
#
# COMPACT_ATOMS: atom_id res chain seq x y z
N MET A 1 -11.04 18.66 -3.60
CA MET A 1 -9.75 18.24 -4.20
C MET A 1 -9.19 16.94 -3.57
N THR A 2 -9.12 16.81 -2.26
CA THR A 2 -8.52 15.66 -1.56
C THR A 2 -9.17 14.31 -1.90
N TYR A 3 -10.51 14.23 -1.95
CA TYR A 3 -11.21 12.98 -2.28
C TYR A 3 -10.93 12.47 -3.70
N GLY A 4 -10.72 13.36 -4.67
CA GLY A 4 -10.32 12.95 -6.03
C GLY A 4 -8.94 12.29 -6.07
N LEU A 5 -7.98 12.79 -5.27
CA LEU A 5 -6.67 12.16 -5.11
C LEU A 5 -6.75 10.80 -4.42
N VAL A 6 -7.64 10.65 -3.43
CA VAL A 6 -7.88 9.35 -2.78
C VAL A 6 -8.43 8.33 -3.78
N LEU A 7 -9.40 8.72 -4.61
CA LEU A 7 -9.95 7.83 -5.64
C LEU A 7 -8.90 7.44 -6.69
N LEU A 8 -8.08 8.40 -7.12
CA LEU A 8 -6.98 8.12 -8.05
C LEU A 8 -5.96 7.16 -7.44
N ALA A 9 -5.57 7.38 -6.20
CA ALA A 9 -4.66 6.49 -5.48
C ALA A 9 -5.25 5.08 -5.33
N ALA A 10 -6.54 4.97 -5.02
CA ALA A 10 -7.23 3.69 -4.93
C ALA A 10 -7.26 2.94 -6.28
N LEU A 11 -7.51 3.66 -7.38
CA LEU A 11 -7.46 3.10 -8.73
C LEU A 11 -6.06 2.59 -9.07
N MET A 12 -5.02 3.41 -8.84
CA MET A 12 -3.64 3.02 -9.09
C MET A 12 -3.23 1.82 -8.24
N PHE A 13 -3.63 1.78 -6.97
CA PHE A 13 -3.34 0.66 -6.08
C PHE A 13 -4.06 -0.63 -6.52
N GLY A 14 -5.29 -0.52 -7.04
CA GLY A 14 -6.01 -1.66 -7.63
C GLY A 14 -5.29 -2.21 -8.87
N LEU A 15 -4.92 -1.34 -9.82
CA LEU A 15 -4.16 -1.74 -11.01
C LEU A 15 -2.81 -2.35 -10.66
N TYR A 16 -2.08 -1.76 -9.72
CA TYR A 16 -0.83 -2.29 -9.19
C TYR A 16 -0.96 -3.75 -8.73
N ASN A 17 -1.98 -4.08 -7.93
CA ASN A 17 -2.19 -5.45 -7.46
C ASN A 17 -2.55 -6.42 -8.60
N VAL A 18 -3.31 -5.96 -9.60
CA VAL A 18 -3.60 -6.76 -10.80
C VAL A 18 -2.32 -7.05 -11.59
N PHE A 19 -1.46 -6.05 -11.79
CA PHE A 19 -0.18 -6.25 -12.49
C PHE A 19 0.77 -7.19 -11.73
N ILE A 20 0.85 -7.09 -10.39
CA ILE A 20 1.62 -8.06 -9.60
C ILE A 20 1.09 -9.47 -9.82
N LYS A 21 -0.24 -9.67 -9.76
CA LYS A 21 -0.84 -11.00 -9.96
C LYS A 21 -0.49 -11.57 -11.33
N ILE A 22 -0.64 -10.78 -12.40
CA ILE A 22 -0.34 -11.24 -13.76
C ILE A 22 1.16 -11.55 -13.91
N SER A 23 2.04 -10.70 -13.36
CA SER A 23 3.48 -10.89 -13.48
C SER A 23 4.02 -12.00 -12.58
N ALA A 24 3.37 -12.33 -11.47
CA ALA A 24 3.81 -13.36 -10.53
C ALA A 24 3.89 -14.77 -11.15
N ASP A 25 3.14 -15.01 -12.22
CA ASP A 25 3.20 -16.28 -12.97
C ASP A 25 4.38 -16.33 -13.96
N HIS A 26 5.07 -15.19 -14.21
CA HIS A 26 6.10 -15.05 -15.25
C HIS A 26 7.48 -14.63 -14.71
N ILE A 27 7.58 -14.24 -13.43
CA ILE A 27 8.82 -13.75 -12.83
C ILE A 27 9.00 -14.27 -11.41
N GLN A 28 10.25 -14.49 -11.02
CA GLN A 28 10.59 -14.88 -9.65
C GLN A 28 10.22 -13.73 -8.69
N ALA A 29 9.59 -14.05 -7.54
CA ALA A 29 8.97 -13.10 -6.62
C ALA A 29 9.89 -11.95 -6.20
N VAL A 30 11.13 -12.26 -5.79
CA VAL A 30 12.09 -11.23 -5.36
C VAL A 30 12.52 -10.34 -6.53
N LEU A 31 12.73 -10.94 -7.71
CA LEU A 31 13.09 -10.18 -8.91
C LEU A 31 11.95 -9.25 -9.35
N GLY A 32 10.70 -9.73 -9.31
CA GLY A 32 9.52 -8.92 -9.60
C GLY A 32 9.40 -7.71 -8.68
N ALA A 33 9.56 -7.91 -7.38
CA ALA A 33 9.56 -6.84 -6.39
C ALA A 33 10.70 -5.83 -6.63
N VAL A 34 11.92 -6.30 -6.95
CA VAL A 34 13.06 -5.42 -7.26
C VAL A 34 12.77 -4.56 -8.48
N VAL A 35 12.28 -5.14 -9.58
CA VAL A 35 11.94 -4.39 -10.80
C VAL A 35 10.89 -3.32 -10.50
N LEU A 36 9.83 -3.68 -9.77
CA LEU A 36 8.76 -2.77 -9.38
C LEU A 36 9.30 -1.58 -8.57
N GLN A 37 10.14 -1.83 -7.56
CA GLN A 37 10.71 -0.79 -6.71
C GLN A 37 11.66 0.13 -7.48
N PHE A 38 12.47 -0.41 -8.41
CA PHE A 38 13.32 0.42 -9.26
C PHE A 38 12.51 1.35 -10.17
N VAL A 39 11.45 0.85 -10.78
CA VAL A 39 10.55 1.69 -11.60
C VAL A 39 9.89 2.77 -10.76
N ALA A 40 9.40 2.44 -9.57
CA ALA A 40 8.81 3.42 -8.66
C ALA A 40 9.82 4.50 -8.21
N ALA A 41 11.05 4.08 -7.86
CA ALA A 41 12.12 4.99 -7.50
C ALA A 41 12.50 5.92 -8.67
N PHE A 42 12.56 5.39 -9.89
CA PHE A 42 12.87 6.18 -11.09
C PHE A 42 11.80 7.25 -11.36
N ILE A 43 10.50 6.89 -11.23
CA ILE A 43 9.40 7.85 -11.35
C ILE A 43 9.52 8.94 -10.28
N GLY A 44 9.81 8.57 -9.04
CA GLY A 44 10.02 9.51 -7.95
C GLY A 44 11.18 10.47 -8.21
N LEU A 45 12.32 9.96 -8.69
CA LEU A 45 13.49 10.77 -9.05
C LEU A 45 13.21 11.72 -10.21
N ALA A 46 12.50 11.26 -11.25
CA ALA A 46 12.11 12.10 -12.37
C ALA A 46 11.20 13.25 -11.91
N MET A 47 10.23 12.95 -11.04
CA MET A 47 9.32 13.95 -10.48
C MET A 47 10.05 14.94 -9.56
N LEU A 48 10.98 14.47 -8.73
CA LEU A 48 11.82 15.32 -7.89
C LEU A 48 12.68 16.26 -8.75
N SER A 49 13.28 15.74 -9.82
CA SER A 49 14.07 16.54 -10.76
C SER A 49 13.21 17.60 -11.43
N TYR A 50 12.02 17.23 -11.92
CA TYR A 50 11.08 18.18 -12.51
C TYR A 50 10.72 19.30 -11.53
N LEU A 51 10.38 18.98 -10.30
CA LEU A 51 10.06 19.97 -9.26
C LEU A 51 11.25 20.89 -8.95
N HIS A 52 12.46 20.35 -8.91
CA HIS A 52 13.68 21.14 -8.67
C HIS A 52 13.90 22.20 -9.75
N PHE A 53 13.61 21.88 -11.00
CA PHE A 53 13.78 22.82 -12.13
C PHE A 53 12.62 23.80 -12.30
N THR A 54 11.39 23.42 -11.90
CA THR A 54 10.20 24.25 -12.11
C THR A 54 9.82 25.10 -10.90
N THR A 55 10.13 24.62 -9.70
CA THR A 55 9.75 25.29 -8.46
C THR A 55 10.93 25.22 -7.50
N PRO A 56 11.83 26.21 -7.47
CA PRO A 56 13.00 26.23 -6.59
C PRO A 56 12.56 26.41 -5.13
N THR A 57 11.87 25.45 -4.58
CA THR A 57 11.59 25.34 -3.16
C THR A 57 12.73 24.59 -2.50
N ALA A 58 13.22 25.11 -1.38
CA ALA A 58 14.24 24.41 -0.60
C ALA A 58 13.70 23.02 -0.18
N LEU A 59 14.43 21.96 -0.52
CA LEU A 59 14.10 20.61 -0.08
C LEU A 59 14.16 20.56 1.45
N THR A 60 13.02 20.42 2.09
CA THR A 60 12.95 20.26 3.54
C THR A 60 13.28 18.81 3.89
N VAL A 61 14.45 18.60 4.48
CA VAL A 61 14.92 17.27 4.88
C VAL A 61 15.25 17.29 6.37
N THR A 62 14.68 16.32 7.11
CA THR A 62 15.04 16.07 8.51
C THR A 62 15.52 14.63 8.67
N ASN A 63 16.47 14.39 9.57
CA ASN A 63 16.96 13.02 9.84
C ASN A 63 15.82 12.08 10.27
N ARG A 64 14.85 12.59 11.04
CA ARG A 64 13.67 11.82 11.44
C ARG A 64 12.79 11.45 10.23
N GLY A 65 12.58 12.40 9.31
CA GLY A 65 11.83 12.16 8.07
C GLY A 65 12.50 11.11 7.20
N LEU A 66 13.82 11.19 7.01
CA LEU A 66 14.58 10.19 6.26
C LEU A 66 14.49 8.80 6.89
N LEU A 67 14.67 8.69 8.20
CA LEU A 67 14.60 7.42 8.92
C LEU A 67 13.20 6.79 8.77
N LEU A 68 12.14 7.55 9.00
CA LEU A 68 10.76 7.04 8.89
C LEU A 68 10.42 6.64 7.46
N SER A 69 10.87 7.40 6.46
CA SER A 69 10.70 7.05 5.05
C SER A 69 11.46 5.77 4.69
N ALA A 70 12.68 5.60 5.22
CA ALA A 70 13.45 4.38 5.02
C ALA A 70 12.76 3.15 5.65
N LEU A 71 12.23 3.28 6.86
CA LEU A 71 11.47 2.22 7.52
C LEU A 71 10.18 1.87 6.74
N ALA A 72 9.48 2.86 6.21
CA ALA A 72 8.34 2.62 5.32
C ALA A 72 8.76 1.91 4.03
N GLY A 73 9.93 2.26 3.47
CA GLY A 73 10.52 1.57 2.32
C GLY A 73 10.82 0.09 2.60
N VAL A 74 11.37 -0.23 3.78
CA VAL A 74 11.58 -1.62 4.20
C VAL A 74 10.26 -2.37 4.30
N ALA A 75 9.25 -1.76 4.93
CA ALA A 75 7.94 -2.38 5.10
C ALA A 75 7.27 -2.67 3.75
N ILE A 76 7.23 -1.70 2.85
CA ILE A 76 6.61 -1.89 1.53
C ILE A 76 7.39 -2.90 0.68
N GLY A 77 8.72 -2.90 0.73
CA GLY A 77 9.55 -3.86 0.02
C GLY A 77 9.24 -5.31 0.44
N LEU A 78 9.05 -5.54 1.73
CA LEU A 78 8.65 -6.86 2.23
C LEU A 78 7.21 -7.22 1.80
N VAL A 79 6.28 -6.26 1.85
CA VAL A 79 4.89 -6.47 1.39
C VAL A 79 4.87 -6.89 -0.08
N GLU A 80 5.67 -6.26 -0.93
CA GLU A 80 5.73 -6.58 -2.36
C GLU A 80 6.26 -7.99 -2.62
N ILE A 81 7.37 -8.36 -1.97
CA ILE A 81 7.92 -9.73 -2.08
C ILE A 81 6.88 -10.76 -1.64
N ILE A 82 6.22 -10.52 -0.50
CA ILE A 82 5.19 -11.41 0.03
C ILE A 82 3.99 -11.48 -0.93
N SER A 83 3.57 -10.37 -1.50
CA SER A 83 2.46 -10.32 -2.46
C SER A 83 2.76 -11.12 -3.73
N PHE A 84 3.96 -10.99 -4.29
CA PHE A 84 4.39 -11.83 -5.41
C PHE A 84 4.38 -13.32 -5.07
N VAL A 85 4.84 -13.69 -3.86
CA VAL A 85 4.80 -15.09 -3.40
C VAL A 85 3.37 -15.60 -3.25
N ILE A 86 2.48 -14.81 -2.64
CA ILE A 86 1.07 -15.18 -2.44
C ILE A 86 0.37 -15.39 -3.79
N TYR A 87 0.53 -14.45 -4.71
CA TYR A 87 -0.12 -14.51 -6.01
C TYR A 87 0.49 -15.58 -6.93
N GLY A 88 1.82 -15.80 -6.86
CA GLY A 88 2.50 -16.89 -7.57
C GLY A 88 2.11 -18.29 -7.05
N ARG A 89 1.60 -18.39 -5.82
CA ARG A 89 1.00 -19.62 -5.28
C ARG A 89 -0.46 -19.84 -5.70
N GLY A 90 -1.00 -18.99 -6.59
CA GLY A 90 -2.32 -19.15 -7.16
C GLY A 90 -3.46 -18.40 -6.44
N MET A 91 -3.16 -17.60 -5.39
CA MET A 91 -4.23 -16.82 -4.75
C MET A 91 -4.85 -15.82 -5.74
N ALA A 92 -6.19 -15.78 -5.78
CA ALA A 92 -6.90 -14.80 -6.60
C ALA A 92 -6.70 -13.38 -6.04
N VAL A 93 -6.45 -12.39 -6.93
CA VAL A 93 -6.26 -11.00 -6.50
C VAL A 93 -7.51 -10.42 -5.83
N ALA A 94 -8.69 -10.84 -6.29
CA ALA A 94 -9.98 -10.43 -5.71
C ALA A 94 -10.16 -10.86 -4.24
N LEU A 95 -9.37 -11.84 -3.79
CA LEU A 95 -9.37 -12.32 -2.41
C LEU A 95 -8.14 -11.83 -1.65
N GLY A 96 -6.95 -11.98 -2.22
CA GLY A 96 -5.67 -11.63 -1.57
C GLY A 96 -5.57 -10.14 -1.25
N ASN A 97 -5.92 -9.28 -2.19
CA ASN A 97 -5.84 -7.83 -1.97
C ASN A 97 -6.77 -7.33 -0.84
N PRO A 98 -8.07 -7.64 -0.80
CA PRO A 98 -8.92 -7.26 0.32
C PRO A 98 -8.42 -7.77 1.68
N LEU A 99 -7.85 -8.98 1.75
CA LEU A 99 -7.31 -9.53 2.99
C LEU A 99 -6.06 -8.77 3.46
N ILE A 100 -5.14 -8.44 2.56
CA ILE A 100 -3.93 -7.66 2.86
C ILE A 100 -4.32 -6.24 3.31
N VAL A 101 -5.17 -5.57 2.54
CA VAL A 101 -5.63 -4.21 2.85
C VAL A 101 -6.43 -4.17 4.14
N GLY A 102 -7.28 -5.17 4.38
CA GLY A 102 -8.04 -5.26 5.62
C GLY A 102 -7.19 -5.51 6.85
N GLY A 103 -6.19 -6.36 6.73
CA GLY A 103 -5.20 -6.55 7.80
C GLY A 103 -4.44 -5.24 8.09
N SER A 104 -4.03 -4.51 7.05
CA SER A 104 -3.38 -3.21 7.22
C SER A 104 -4.30 -2.15 7.85
N LEU A 105 -5.60 -2.18 7.54
CA LEU A 105 -6.58 -1.26 8.13
C LEU A 105 -6.66 -1.43 9.65
N VAL A 106 -6.60 -2.67 10.17
CA VAL A 106 -6.56 -2.91 11.63
C VAL A 106 -5.35 -2.23 12.25
N VAL A 107 -4.17 -2.46 11.67
CA VAL A 107 -2.91 -1.90 12.19
C VAL A 107 -2.91 -0.38 12.11
N THR A 108 -3.27 0.19 10.95
CA THR A 108 -3.26 1.65 10.77
C THR A 108 -4.28 2.36 11.65
N THR A 109 -5.48 1.80 11.81
CA THR A 109 -6.51 2.37 12.71
C THR A 109 -6.05 2.30 14.17
N ALA A 110 -5.50 1.18 14.62
CA ALA A 110 -5.00 1.04 15.97
C ALA A 110 -3.84 2.02 16.26
N VAL A 111 -2.89 2.13 15.35
CA VAL A 111 -1.75 3.07 15.48
C VAL A 111 -2.23 4.52 15.40
N GLY A 112 -3.12 4.86 14.47
CA GLY A 112 -3.70 6.20 14.32
C GLY A 112 -4.39 6.64 15.61
N PHE A 113 -5.25 5.79 16.16
CA PHE A 113 -5.99 6.09 17.38
C PHE A 113 -5.11 6.12 18.63
N VAL A 114 -4.25 5.10 18.85
CA VAL A 114 -3.49 4.94 20.10
C VAL A 114 -2.22 5.79 20.13
N LEU A 115 -1.42 5.77 19.05
CA LEU A 115 -0.12 6.43 19.01
C LEU A 115 -0.19 7.85 18.45
N LEU A 116 -0.95 8.06 17.38
CA LEU A 116 -1.07 9.36 16.74
C LEU A 116 -2.17 10.22 17.37
N ARG A 117 -3.00 9.62 18.25
CA ARG A 117 -4.11 10.28 18.96
C ARG A 117 -5.11 10.95 18.00
N GLU A 118 -5.35 10.29 16.85
CA GLU A 118 -6.34 10.76 15.89
C GLU A 118 -7.75 10.61 16.45
N GLU A 119 -8.56 11.65 16.34
CA GLU A 119 -9.95 11.63 16.77
C GLU A 119 -10.82 10.99 15.69
N LEU A 120 -11.46 9.88 16.02
CA LEU A 120 -12.43 9.21 15.16
C LEU A 120 -13.84 9.49 15.63
N THR A 121 -14.71 9.85 14.70
CA THR A 121 -16.14 10.01 14.98
C THR A 121 -16.81 8.65 15.17
N PRO A 122 -17.93 8.54 15.90
CA PRO A 122 -18.66 7.28 16.08
C PRO A 122 -19.03 6.60 14.76
N ILE A 123 -19.38 7.38 13.72
CA ILE A 123 -19.73 6.84 12.42
C ILE A 123 -18.51 6.23 11.70
N GLN A 124 -17.30 6.78 11.91
CA GLN A 124 -16.06 6.21 11.36
C GLN A 124 -15.73 4.88 12.03
N PHE A 125 -15.92 4.73 13.33
CA PHE A 125 -15.79 3.44 14.02
C PHE A 125 -16.74 2.39 13.46
N VAL A 126 -18.01 2.74 13.24
CA VAL A 126 -18.99 1.84 12.63
C VAL A 126 -18.58 1.46 11.20
N ALA A 127 -18.16 2.44 10.40
CA ALA A 127 -17.73 2.19 9.01
C ALA A 127 -16.52 1.26 8.94
N ILE A 128 -15.51 1.48 9.77
CA ILE A 128 -14.32 0.61 9.87
C ILE A 128 -14.75 -0.80 10.30
N GLY A 129 -15.63 -0.92 11.30
CA GLY A 129 -16.14 -2.20 11.76
C GLY A 129 -16.87 -2.99 10.66
N LEU A 130 -17.68 -2.31 9.83
CA LEU A 130 -18.35 -2.94 8.67
C LEU A 130 -17.36 -3.42 7.60
N VAL A 131 -16.32 -2.64 7.30
CA VAL A 131 -15.25 -3.06 6.38
C VAL A 131 -14.55 -4.31 6.91
N LEU A 132 -14.16 -4.31 8.18
CA LEU A 132 -13.50 -5.46 8.82
C LEU A 132 -14.40 -6.71 8.84
N LEU A 133 -15.69 -6.54 9.08
CA LEU A 133 -16.66 -7.64 9.01
C LEU A 133 -16.73 -8.22 7.59
N GLY A 134 -16.79 -7.37 6.56
CA GLY A 134 -16.77 -7.81 5.16
C GLY A 134 -15.52 -8.60 4.81
N ILE A 135 -14.36 -8.16 5.27
CA ILE A 135 -13.07 -8.84 5.08
C ILE A 135 -13.03 -10.18 5.83
N ALA A 136 -13.55 -10.23 7.06
CA ALA A 136 -13.65 -11.47 7.82
C ALA A 136 -14.55 -12.52 7.13
N LEU A 137 -15.65 -12.08 6.51
CA LEU A 137 -16.52 -12.95 5.71
C LEU A 137 -15.80 -13.47 4.46
N LEU A 138 -15.02 -12.63 3.78
CA LEU A 138 -14.19 -13.07 2.65
C LEU A 138 -13.15 -14.10 3.09
N ALA A 139 -12.45 -13.87 4.20
CA ALA A 139 -11.48 -14.80 4.74
C ALA A 139 -12.13 -16.15 5.11
N TRP A 140 -13.30 -16.11 5.71
CA TRP A 140 -14.02 -17.33 6.06
C TRP A 140 -14.51 -18.11 4.82
N SER A 141 -14.98 -17.40 3.78
CA SER A 141 -15.41 -18.03 2.53
C SER A 141 -14.26 -18.68 1.76
N ALA A 142 -13.04 -18.17 1.90
CA ALA A 142 -11.85 -18.69 1.25
C ALA A 142 -11.38 -20.06 1.82
N ASN A 143 -11.79 -20.39 3.02
CA ASN A 143 -11.42 -21.64 3.69
C ASN A 143 -12.44 -22.78 3.47
N ARG A 144 -13.44 -22.56 2.61
CA ARG A 144 -14.44 -23.56 2.21
C ARG A 144 -14.20 -24.07 0.79
#